data_aee4f3a4d7f326f5daf6478aecd595e7
#
_entry.id   aee4f3a4d7f326f5daf6478aecd595e7
#
_cell.length_a   1.000
_cell.length_b   1.000
_cell.length_c   1.000
_cell.angle_alpha   90.00
_cell.angle_beta   90.00
_cell.angle_gamma   90.00
#
_symmetry.space_group_name_H-M   'P 1'
#
loop_
_entity.id
_entity.type
_entity.pdbx_description
1 polymer ?
#
loop_
_entity_poly.entity_id
_entity_poly.type
_entity_poly.pdbx_seq_one_letter_code
_entity_poly.pdbx_strand_id
1 'polypeptide(L)'
;MTQNFKSTRRACYTGYVTQAVVVNLAPLFFVTFQNEFKVSLSFLAALTLVTFVVQIFIDVAAVKFIEKTTYRTLAVFSQFTSAAGLLLLAILPKLMAPEPAIIISALLYSSGSGLSEVVLSPLIESLPTEGKSSGAAMSLMHSFYSWGQAAVILISTLSLKLIGGDNWFFLPLFWALIPVYNGLMFTRVPMAVDMDVHDNSHGLGGLFKQKEFLFVLLIMICAGASE
;
A
#
# COMPACT_ATOMS: atom_id res chain seq x y z
N MET A 1 -20.83 2.64 26.51
CA MET A 1 -21.06 3.19 25.15
C MET A 1 -20.30 2.31 24.17
N THR A 2 -20.99 1.59 23.30
CA THR A 2 -20.34 0.79 22.26
C THR A 2 -19.72 1.73 21.24
N GLN A 3 -18.39 1.77 21.17
CA GLN A 3 -17.70 2.57 20.17
C GLN A 3 -18.08 2.09 18.76
N ASN A 4 -18.43 3.04 17.88
CA ASN A 4 -18.80 2.73 16.51
C ASN A 4 -17.54 2.68 15.61
N PHE A 5 -17.09 1.48 15.27
CA PHE A 5 -15.91 1.26 14.44
C PHE A 5 -16.17 1.31 12.92
N LYS A 6 -17.35 1.75 12.48
CA LYS A 6 -17.66 1.87 11.04
C LYS A 6 -16.71 2.80 10.30
N SER A 7 -16.28 3.90 10.95
CA SER A 7 -15.31 4.84 10.38
C SER A 7 -13.92 4.22 10.24
N THR A 8 -13.47 3.44 11.22
CA THR A 8 -12.19 2.72 11.17
C THR A 8 -12.19 1.69 10.06
N ARG A 9 -13.28 0.92 9.93
CA ARG A 9 -13.44 -0.05 8.84
C ARG A 9 -13.38 0.62 7.46
N ARG A 10 -14.04 1.78 7.29
CA ARG A 10 -13.95 2.56 6.06
C ARG A 10 -12.52 3.05 5.79
N ALA A 11 -11.80 3.49 6.82
CA ALA A 11 -10.40 3.91 6.69
C ALA A 11 -9.51 2.74 6.24
N CYS A 12 -9.72 1.52 6.76
CA CYS A 12 -9.00 0.33 6.30
C CYS A 12 -9.30 0.03 4.83
N TYR A 13 -10.57 0.08 4.39
CA TYR A 13 -10.93 -0.13 2.99
C TYR A 13 -10.32 0.93 2.06
N THR A 14 -10.35 2.21 2.46
CA THR A 14 -9.70 3.28 1.71
C THR A 14 -8.18 3.11 1.66
N GLY A 15 -7.57 2.56 2.72
CA GLY A 15 -6.15 2.24 2.75
C GLY A 15 -5.76 1.19 1.70
N TYR A 16 -6.60 0.18 1.48
CA TYR A 16 -6.39 -0.81 0.42
C TYR A 16 -6.61 -0.22 -0.98
N VAL A 17 -7.50 0.76 -1.14
CA VAL A 17 -7.58 1.54 -2.39
C VAL A 17 -6.30 2.35 -2.59
N THR A 18 -5.72 2.95 -1.54
CA THR A 18 -4.40 3.62 -1.63
C THR A 18 -3.33 2.66 -2.12
N GLN A 19 -3.30 1.44 -1.60
CA GLN A 19 -2.34 0.40 -2.02
C GLN A 19 -2.53 0.06 -3.49
N ALA A 20 -3.78 -0.11 -3.95
CA ALA A 20 -4.09 -0.33 -5.36
C ALA A 20 -3.59 0.81 -6.26
N VAL A 21 -3.75 2.07 -5.82
CA VAL A 21 -3.19 3.25 -6.53
C VAL A 21 -1.68 3.14 -6.65
N VAL A 22 -1.00 2.92 -5.54
CA VAL A 22 0.47 2.90 -5.47
C VAL A 22 1.06 1.82 -6.37
N VAL A 23 0.50 0.62 -6.34
CA VAL A 23 1.04 -0.52 -7.10
C VAL A 23 0.78 -0.37 -8.60
N ASN A 24 -0.39 0.14 -8.99
CA ASN A 24 -0.82 0.10 -10.39
C ASN A 24 -0.59 1.39 -11.16
N LEU A 25 -0.37 2.53 -10.51
CA LEU A 25 -0.28 3.82 -11.20
C LEU A 25 1.02 3.98 -12.00
N ALA A 26 2.19 3.67 -11.41
CA ALA A 26 3.47 3.87 -12.06
C ALA A 26 3.65 3.04 -13.35
N PRO A 27 3.24 1.76 -13.42
CA PRO A 27 3.29 0.98 -14.65
C PRO A 27 2.51 1.59 -15.82
N LEU A 28 1.42 2.31 -15.54
CA LEU A 28 0.63 2.99 -16.59
C LEU A 28 1.41 4.10 -17.30
N PHE A 29 2.43 4.65 -16.65
CA PHE A 29 3.27 5.70 -17.22
C PHE A 29 4.53 5.19 -17.92
N PHE A 30 4.79 3.89 -17.98
CA PHE A 30 6.03 3.36 -18.54
C PHE A 30 6.28 3.82 -19.99
N VAL A 31 5.25 3.75 -20.83
CA VAL A 31 5.35 4.22 -22.21
C VAL A 31 5.55 5.75 -22.25
N THR A 32 4.88 6.49 -21.39
CA THR A 32 5.05 7.95 -21.26
C THR A 32 6.47 8.30 -20.81
N PHE A 33 7.00 7.61 -19.81
CA PHE A 33 8.36 7.84 -19.32
C PHE A 33 9.42 7.50 -20.39
N GLN A 34 9.22 6.45 -21.18
CA GLN A 34 10.09 6.16 -22.31
C GLN A 34 10.08 7.28 -23.36
N ASN A 35 8.90 7.78 -23.69
CA ASN A 35 8.75 8.81 -24.73
C ASN A 35 9.26 10.17 -24.26
N GLU A 36 8.93 10.60 -23.04
CA GLU A 36 9.23 11.93 -22.51
C GLU A 36 10.68 11.99 -21.98
N PHE A 37 11.08 11.02 -21.15
CA PHE A 37 12.37 11.06 -20.46
C PHE A 37 13.44 10.17 -21.08
N LYS A 38 13.11 9.42 -22.15
CA LYS A 38 14.04 8.50 -22.84
C LYS A 38 14.65 7.43 -21.91
N VAL A 39 13.97 7.11 -20.81
CA VAL A 39 14.40 6.03 -19.90
C VAL A 39 14.22 4.65 -20.56
N SER A 40 15.12 3.73 -20.27
CA SER A 40 15.09 2.40 -20.88
C SER A 40 13.97 1.53 -20.32
N LEU A 41 13.45 0.60 -21.12
CA LEU A 41 12.49 -0.39 -20.65
C LEU A 41 13.08 -1.28 -19.55
N SER A 42 14.38 -1.59 -19.64
CA SER A 42 15.08 -2.35 -18.60
C SER A 42 15.10 -1.63 -17.26
N PHE A 43 15.26 -0.30 -17.26
CA PHE A 43 15.16 0.52 -16.06
C PHE A 43 13.76 0.44 -15.45
N LEU A 44 12.71 0.55 -16.26
CA LEU A 44 11.31 0.50 -15.80
C LEU A 44 10.95 -0.89 -15.25
N ALA A 45 11.43 -1.96 -15.88
CA ALA A 45 11.29 -3.32 -15.37
C ALA A 45 12.02 -3.50 -14.02
N ALA A 46 13.25 -2.99 -13.92
CA ALA A 46 14.01 -3.00 -12.66
C ALA A 46 13.34 -2.18 -11.56
N LEU A 47 12.69 -1.06 -11.92
CA LEU A 47 11.92 -0.25 -10.98
C LEU A 47 10.82 -1.06 -10.31
N THR A 48 10.07 -1.85 -11.07
CA THR A 48 9.03 -2.75 -10.52
C THR A 48 9.63 -3.74 -9.52
N LEU A 49 10.76 -4.36 -9.86
CA LEU A 49 11.46 -5.25 -8.94
C LEU A 49 11.89 -4.52 -7.66
N VAL A 50 12.45 -3.31 -7.78
CA VAL A 50 12.87 -2.49 -6.64
C VAL A 50 11.69 -2.19 -5.71
N THR A 51 10.52 -1.86 -6.23
CA THR A 51 9.33 -1.59 -5.40
C THR A 51 8.92 -2.81 -4.57
N PHE A 52 8.93 -4.01 -5.13
CA PHE A 52 8.67 -5.25 -4.38
C PHE A 52 9.73 -5.55 -3.33
N VAL A 53 11.00 -5.36 -3.67
CA VAL A 53 12.11 -5.56 -2.71
C VAL A 53 11.97 -4.59 -1.53
N VAL A 54 11.67 -3.33 -1.79
CA VAL A 54 11.42 -2.33 -0.73
C VAL A 54 10.24 -2.76 0.15
N GLN A 55 9.15 -3.24 -0.44
CA GLN A 55 7.98 -3.71 0.29
C GLN A 55 8.36 -4.85 1.25
N ILE A 56 9.08 -5.87 0.78
CA ILE A 56 9.57 -6.98 1.63
C ILE A 56 10.43 -6.45 2.79
N PHE A 57 11.32 -5.49 2.54
CA PHE A 57 12.14 -4.89 3.61
C PHE A 57 11.28 -4.16 4.64
N ILE A 58 10.28 -3.42 4.19
CA ILE A 58 9.36 -2.70 5.08
C ILE A 58 8.51 -3.69 5.88
N ASP A 59 8.03 -4.77 5.28
CA ASP A 59 7.23 -5.80 5.96
C ASP A 59 8.02 -6.42 7.11
N VAL A 60 9.28 -6.78 6.86
CA VAL A 60 10.17 -7.32 7.90
C VAL A 60 10.51 -6.27 8.98
N ALA A 61 10.76 -5.03 8.58
CA ALA A 61 11.07 -3.95 9.50
C ALA A 61 9.85 -3.53 10.34
N ALA A 62 8.65 -3.56 9.76
CA ALA A 62 7.41 -3.16 10.42
C ALA A 62 7.12 -3.99 11.67
N VAL A 63 7.50 -5.26 11.72
CA VAL A 63 7.37 -6.11 12.91
C VAL A 63 8.06 -5.45 14.12
N LYS A 64 9.26 -4.91 13.94
CA LYS A 64 9.99 -4.21 15.02
C LYS A 64 9.42 -2.82 15.34
N PHE A 65 8.82 -2.16 14.34
CA PHE A 65 8.21 -0.84 14.55
C PHE A 65 6.86 -0.95 15.28
N ILE A 66 6.09 -2.01 15.03
CA ILE A 66 4.82 -2.27 15.71
C ILE A 66 5.03 -2.45 17.22
N GLU A 67 6.11 -3.10 17.64
CA GLU A 67 6.44 -3.27 19.07
C GLU A 67 6.72 -1.94 19.80
N LYS A 68 7.13 -0.90 19.08
CA LYS A 68 7.58 0.38 19.65
C LYS A 68 6.62 1.54 19.40
N THR A 69 5.62 1.34 18.55
CA THR A 69 4.77 2.43 18.04
C THR A 69 3.33 1.97 17.96
N THR A 70 2.38 2.91 18.06
CA THR A 70 0.95 2.58 17.97
C THR A 70 0.52 2.31 16.52
N TYR A 71 -0.45 1.41 16.34
CA TYR A 71 -1.06 1.15 15.03
C TYR A 71 -1.58 2.41 14.35
N ARG A 72 -2.11 3.37 15.12
CA ARG A 72 -2.55 4.67 14.61
C ARG A 72 -1.41 5.42 13.95
N THR A 73 -0.29 5.56 14.64
CA THR A 73 0.88 6.30 14.12
C THR A 73 1.40 5.68 12.85
N LEU A 74 1.50 4.35 12.82
CA LEU A 74 1.96 3.62 11.63
C LEU A 74 0.96 3.75 10.47
N ALA A 75 -0.36 3.65 10.72
CA ALA A 75 -1.38 3.84 9.70
C ALA A 75 -1.36 5.28 9.12
N VAL A 76 -1.24 6.30 9.96
CA VAL A 76 -1.11 7.68 9.51
C VAL A 76 0.16 7.88 8.69
N PHE A 77 1.29 7.39 9.21
CA PHE A 77 2.59 7.52 8.55
C PHE A 77 2.61 6.82 7.19
N SER A 78 2.05 5.60 7.09
CA SER A 78 1.98 4.85 5.83
C SER A 78 1.23 5.61 4.74
N GLN A 79 0.10 6.23 5.08
CA GLN A 79 -0.71 6.98 4.13
C GLN A 79 0.00 8.26 3.66
N PHE A 80 0.59 9.02 4.58
CA PHE A 80 1.31 10.25 4.20
C PHE A 80 2.61 9.95 3.43
N THR A 81 3.30 8.86 3.74
CA THR A 81 4.47 8.41 2.97
C THR A 81 4.08 8.01 1.54
N SER A 82 2.97 7.27 1.38
CA SER A 82 2.41 6.96 0.05
C SER A 82 2.03 8.23 -0.72
N ALA A 83 1.36 9.18 -0.05
CA ALA A 83 0.99 10.45 -0.65
C ALA A 83 2.23 11.25 -1.10
N ALA A 84 3.24 11.36 -0.23
CA ALA A 84 4.48 12.06 -0.54
C ALA A 84 5.19 11.45 -1.75
N GLY A 85 5.27 10.11 -1.82
CA GLY A 85 5.85 9.41 -2.97
C GLY A 85 5.10 9.69 -4.28
N LEU A 86 3.75 9.70 -4.26
CA LEU A 86 2.95 10.05 -5.43
C LEU A 86 3.13 11.53 -5.85
N LEU A 87 3.17 12.45 -4.90
CA LEU A 87 3.41 13.88 -5.17
C LEU A 87 4.81 14.09 -5.76
N LEU A 88 5.81 13.42 -5.22
CA LEU A 88 7.17 13.48 -5.75
C LEU A 88 7.25 12.87 -7.16
N LEU A 89 6.53 11.79 -7.43
CA LEU A 89 6.47 11.21 -8.79
C LEU A 89 5.94 12.22 -9.81
N ALA A 90 4.97 13.07 -9.45
CA ALA A 90 4.44 14.09 -10.33
C ALA A 90 5.40 15.26 -10.59
N ILE A 91 6.25 15.60 -9.62
CA ILE A 91 7.01 16.83 -9.61
C ILE A 91 8.49 16.59 -9.90
N LEU A 92 9.09 15.60 -9.25
CA LEU A 92 10.54 15.42 -9.19
C LEU A 92 11.19 15.11 -10.56
N PRO A 93 10.58 14.29 -11.45
CA PRO A 93 11.16 14.02 -12.78
C PRO A 93 11.29 15.25 -13.69
N LYS A 94 10.61 16.36 -13.36
CA LYS A 94 10.71 17.63 -14.07
C LYS A 94 11.77 18.56 -13.47
N LEU A 95 12.21 18.30 -12.24
CA LEU A 95 13.14 19.16 -11.51
C LEU A 95 14.59 18.64 -11.51
N MET A 96 14.77 17.33 -11.69
CA MET A 96 16.06 16.68 -11.67
C MET A 96 16.12 15.53 -12.70
N ALA A 97 17.26 14.84 -12.78
CA ALA A 97 17.40 13.69 -13.67
C ALA A 97 16.26 12.67 -13.45
N PRO A 98 15.56 12.23 -14.51
CA PRO A 98 14.33 11.45 -14.39
C PRO A 98 14.49 10.12 -13.67
N GLU A 99 15.55 9.36 -13.96
CA GLU A 99 15.75 8.04 -13.37
C GLU A 99 15.86 8.08 -11.83
N PRO A 100 16.75 8.87 -11.20
CA PRO A 100 16.80 8.99 -9.75
C PRO A 100 15.52 9.61 -9.16
N ALA A 101 14.87 10.52 -9.86
CA ALA A 101 13.60 11.10 -9.43
C ALA A 101 12.50 10.03 -9.30
N ILE A 102 12.36 9.17 -10.31
CA ILE A 102 11.41 8.06 -10.32
C ILE A 102 11.75 7.05 -9.22
N ILE A 103 13.04 6.71 -9.03
CA ILE A 103 13.46 5.79 -7.96
C ILE A 103 13.12 6.36 -6.58
N ILE A 104 13.46 7.61 -6.28
CA ILE A 104 13.17 8.25 -4.99
C ILE A 104 11.67 8.23 -4.71
N SER A 105 10.88 8.58 -5.70
CA SER A 105 9.41 8.55 -5.58
C SER A 105 8.90 7.13 -5.32
N ALA A 106 9.44 6.14 -6.05
CA ALA A 106 9.09 4.73 -5.91
C ALA A 106 9.44 4.17 -4.53
N LEU A 107 10.62 4.48 -4.02
CA LEU A 107 11.04 4.08 -2.67
C LEU A 107 10.06 4.59 -1.61
N LEU A 108 9.61 5.84 -1.73
CA LEU A 108 8.67 6.44 -0.79
C LEU A 108 7.28 5.82 -0.88
N TYR A 109 6.66 5.78 -2.05
CA TYR A 109 5.30 5.25 -2.14
C TYR A 109 5.25 3.74 -1.85
N SER A 110 6.27 2.97 -2.22
CA SER A 110 6.35 1.54 -1.91
C SER A 110 6.53 1.28 -0.41
N SER A 111 7.33 2.11 0.27
CA SER A 111 7.48 2.04 1.72
C SER A 111 6.17 2.31 2.44
N GLY A 112 5.40 3.31 1.99
CA GLY A 112 4.07 3.60 2.52
C GLY A 112 3.09 2.46 2.26
N SER A 113 3.12 1.87 1.07
CA SER A 113 2.25 0.74 0.69
C SER A 113 2.53 -0.51 1.52
N GLY A 114 3.80 -0.94 1.65
CA GLY A 114 4.17 -2.08 2.46
C GLY A 114 3.76 -1.88 3.93
N LEU A 115 4.08 -0.72 4.50
CA LEU A 115 3.66 -0.42 5.87
C LEU A 115 2.13 -0.44 6.05
N SER A 116 1.35 0.02 5.04
CA SER A 116 -0.11 -0.06 5.06
C SER A 116 -0.58 -1.50 5.16
N GLU A 117 -0.01 -2.42 4.39
CA GLU A 117 -0.39 -3.82 4.33
C GLU A 117 -0.23 -4.50 5.69
N VAL A 118 0.93 -4.33 6.31
CA VAL A 118 1.24 -4.92 7.62
C VAL A 118 0.36 -4.37 8.74
N VAL A 119 -0.06 -3.10 8.64
CA VAL A 119 -0.85 -2.43 9.69
C VAL A 119 -2.35 -2.64 9.54
N LEU A 120 -2.87 -2.60 8.31
CA LEU A 120 -4.32 -2.59 8.08
C LEU A 120 -4.95 -3.97 8.22
N SER A 121 -4.23 -5.05 7.91
CA SER A 121 -4.73 -6.41 8.02
C SER A 121 -5.03 -6.81 9.46
N PRO A 122 -4.11 -6.68 10.43
CA PRO A 122 -4.43 -6.92 11.83
C PRO A 122 -5.47 -5.94 12.39
N LEU A 123 -5.45 -4.68 11.93
CA LEU A 123 -6.40 -3.67 12.39
C LEU A 123 -7.85 -4.05 12.01
N ILE A 124 -8.10 -4.47 10.77
CA ILE A 124 -9.47 -4.87 10.35
C ILE A 124 -9.92 -6.15 11.08
N GLU A 125 -9.00 -7.07 11.36
CA GLU A 125 -9.27 -8.31 12.06
C GLU A 125 -9.65 -8.07 13.53
N SER A 126 -9.04 -7.10 14.18
CA SER A 126 -9.32 -6.72 15.58
C SER A 126 -10.67 -6.03 15.78
N LEU A 127 -11.32 -5.55 14.70
CA LEU A 127 -12.59 -4.83 14.80
C LEU A 127 -13.76 -5.78 15.13
N PRO A 128 -14.70 -5.36 16.00
CA PRO A 128 -15.91 -6.14 16.28
C PRO A 128 -16.71 -6.44 15.00
N THR A 129 -17.03 -7.70 14.78
CA THR A 129 -17.59 -8.18 13.49
C THR A 129 -19.10 -8.16 13.38
N GLU A 130 -19.84 -7.64 14.38
CA GLU A 130 -21.33 -7.54 14.38
C GLU A 130 -22.02 -8.82 13.84
N GLY A 131 -21.52 -10.00 14.23
CA GLY A 131 -22.09 -11.30 13.83
C GLY A 131 -21.55 -11.87 12.49
N LYS A 132 -20.63 -11.19 11.81
CA LYS A 132 -19.90 -11.71 10.65
C LYS A 132 -18.56 -12.29 11.09
N SER A 133 -18.01 -13.27 10.33
CA SER A 133 -16.67 -13.77 10.61
C SER A 133 -15.61 -12.70 10.29
N SER A 134 -14.49 -12.70 11.02
CA SER A 134 -13.34 -11.81 10.72
C SER A 134 -12.81 -12.04 9.30
N GLY A 135 -12.84 -13.27 8.81
CA GLY A 135 -12.49 -13.60 7.43
C GLY A 135 -13.37 -12.90 6.38
N ALA A 136 -14.66 -12.66 6.66
CA ALA A 136 -15.52 -11.92 5.75
C ALA A 136 -15.12 -10.44 5.65
N ALA A 137 -14.70 -9.82 6.76
CA ALA A 137 -14.21 -8.44 6.77
C ALA A 137 -12.89 -8.31 6.02
N MET A 138 -11.98 -9.26 6.19
CA MET A 138 -10.70 -9.34 5.48
C MET A 138 -10.93 -9.53 3.97
N SER A 139 -11.77 -10.48 3.57
CA SER A 139 -12.12 -10.74 2.17
C SER A 139 -12.73 -9.52 1.50
N LEU A 140 -13.60 -8.78 2.21
CA LEU A 140 -14.16 -7.53 1.69
C LEU A 140 -13.08 -6.46 1.52
N MET A 141 -12.14 -6.35 2.44
CA MET A 141 -11.01 -5.41 2.34
C MET A 141 -10.16 -5.69 1.09
N HIS A 142 -9.82 -6.95 0.81
CA HIS A 142 -9.13 -7.33 -0.41
C HIS A 142 -9.96 -7.05 -1.68
N SER A 143 -11.29 -7.16 -1.60
CA SER A 143 -12.17 -6.74 -2.71
C SER A 143 -12.06 -5.25 -3.01
N PHE A 144 -11.86 -4.40 -1.99
CA PHE A 144 -11.61 -2.96 -2.19
C PHE A 144 -10.29 -2.70 -2.91
N TYR A 145 -9.26 -3.52 -2.68
CA TYR A 145 -8.03 -3.47 -3.48
C TYR A 145 -8.32 -3.73 -4.96
N SER A 146 -9.01 -4.83 -5.28
CA SER A 146 -9.33 -5.21 -6.67
C SER A 146 -10.20 -4.16 -7.37
N TRP A 147 -11.20 -3.61 -6.69
CA TRP A 147 -12.02 -2.51 -7.23
C TRP A 147 -11.20 -1.23 -7.41
N GLY A 148 -10.31 -0.93 -6.45
CA GLY A 148 -9.38 0.18 -6.55
C GLY A 148 -8.45 0.03 -7.74
N GLN A 149 -7.88 -1.15 -7.97
CA GLN A 149 -7.05 -1.46 -9.13
C GLN A 149 -7.79 -1.23 -10.44
N ALA A 150 -9.00 -1.78 -10.58
CA ALA A 150 -9.82 -1.57 -11.77
C ALA A 150 -10.13 -0.08 -12.00
N ALA A 151 -10.48 0.63 -10.94
CA ALA A 151 -10.78 2.07 -11.00
C ALA A 151 -9.53 2.89 -11.41
N VAL A 152 -8.37 2.61 -10.82
CA VAL A 152 -7.11 3.30 -11.14
C VAL A 152 -6.75 3.11 -12.59
N ILE A 153 -6.79 1.87 -13.09
CA ILE A 153 -6.44 1.55 -14.48
C ILE A 153 -7.42 2.23 -15.43
N LEU A 154 -8.72 2.08 -15.22
CA LEU A 154 -9.74 2.65 -16.12
C LEU A 154 -9.70 4.18 -16.12
N ILE A 155 -9.77 4.81 -14.95
CA ILE A 155 -9.80 6.27 -14.84
C ILE A 155 -8.52 6.87 -15.38
N SER A 156 -7.36 6.32 -15.01
CA SER A 156 -6.07 6.87 -15.47
C SER A 156 -5.89 6.71 -16.99
N THR A 157 -6.24 5.55 -17.54
CA THR A 157 -6.14 5.30 -19.00
C THR A 157 -7.09 6.20 -19.77
N LEU A 158 -8.34 6.36 -19.32
CA LEU A 158 -9.29 7.29 -19.95
C LEU A 158 -8.82 8.73 -19.83
N SER A 159 -8.32 9.13 -18.68
CA SER A 159 -7.78 10.48 -18.47
C SER A 159 -6.60 10.76 -19.40
N LEU A 160 -5.62 9.86 -19.49
CA LEU A 160 -4.49 10.01 -20.41
C LEU A 160 -4.93 10.14 -21.88
N LYS A 161 -5.98 9.40 -22.26
CA LYS A 161 -6.56 9.52 -23.62
C LYS A 161 -7.22 10.87 -23.85
N LEU A 162 -7.83 11.48 -22.82
CA LEU A 162 -8.55 12.77 -22.94
C LEU A 162 -7.62 13.98 -22.80
N ILE A 163 -6.69 13.96 -21.82
CA ILE A 163 -5.82 15.10 -21.52
C ILE A 163 -4.48 15.07 -22.28
N GLY A 164 -4.19 13.95 -22.95
CA GLY A 164 -2.90 13.70 -23.61
C GLY A 164 -1.81 13.18 -22.66
N GLY A 165 -0.87 12.42 -23.22
CA GLY A 165 0.24 11.82 -22.46
C GLY A 165 1.16 12.84 -21.77
N ASP A 166 1.32 14.03 -22.36
CA ASP A 166 2.18 15.11 -21.82
C ASP A 166 1.68 15.66 -20.48
N ASN A 167 0.40 15.44 -20.17
CA ASN A 167 -0.23 15.89 -18.92
C ASN A 167 -0.34 14.78 -17.86
N TRP A 168 0.42 13.70 -17.98
CA TRP A 168 0.39 12.55 -17.09
C TRP A 168 0.58 12.92 -15.61
N PHE A 169 1.35 13.97 -15.30
CA PHE A 169 1.69 14.40 -13.94
C PHE A 169 0.45 14.81 -13.09
N PHE A 170 -0.66 15.16 -13.71
CA PHE A 170 -1.91 15.43 -13.00
C PHE A 170 -2.49 14.17 -12.33
N LEU A 171 -2.22 13.00 -12.87
CA LEU A 171 -2.76 11.75 -12.33
C LEU A 171 -2.18 11.37 -10.95
N PRO A 172 -0.85 11.35 -10.74
CA PRO A 172 -0.32 11.13 -9.40
C PRO A 172 -0.77 12.20 -8.40
N LEU A 173 -0.93 13.47 -8.80
CA LEU A 173 -1.49 14.52 -7.95
C LEU A 173 -2.94 14.23 -7.56
N PHE A 174 -3.76 13.85 -8.54
CA PHE A 174 -5.15 13.47 -8.29
C PHE A 174 -5.26 12.26 -7.35
N TRP A 175 -4.52 11.19 -7.64
CA TRP A 175 -4.55 9.98 -6.84
C TRP A 175 -3.95 10.15 -5.44
N ALA A 176 -3.02 11.08 -5.24
CA ALA A 176 -2.47 11.41 -3.93
C ALA A 176 -3.51 11.97 -2.95
N LEU A 177 -4.65 12.48 -3.46
CA LEU A 177 -5.73 12.95 -2.59
C LEU A 177 -6.32 11.82 -1.73
N ILE A 178 -6.33 10.58 -2.23
CA ILE A 178 -6.86 9.42 -1.49
C ILE A 178 -6.03 9.13 -0.23
N PRO A 179 -4.70 8.90 -0.31
CA PRO A 179 -3.90 8.66 0.88
C PRO A 179 -3.82 9.88 1.80
N VAL A 180 -3.84 11.12 1.28
CA VAL A 180 -3.93 12.32 2.13
C VAL A 180 -5.23 12.31 2.94
N TYR A 181 -6.36 12.10 2.30
CA TYR A 181 -7.66 12.02 2.98
C TYR A 181 -7.68 10.87 4.00
N ASN A 182 -7.17 9.71 3.62
CA ASN A 182 -7.16 8.55 4.49
C ASN A 182 -6.21 8.70 5.69
N GLY A 183 -5.04 9.32 5.48
CA GLY A 183 -4.14 9.69 6.57
C GLY A 183 -4.82 10.59 7.59
N LEU A 184 -5.57 11.61 7.13
CA LEU A 184 -6.39 12.46 7.99
C LEU A 184 -7.51 11.68 8.69
N MET A 185 -8.14 10.71 8.03
CA MET A 185 -9.11 9.83 8.68
C MET A 185 -8.47 9.05 9.83
N PHE A 186 -7.31 8.45 9.64
CA PHE A 186 -6.62 7.66 10.67
C PHE A 186 -6.23 8.48 11.91
N THR A 187 -6.06 9.79 11.80
CA THR A 187 -5.83 10.63 12.98
C THR A 187 -7.05 10.72 13.91
N ARG A 188 -8.28 10.48 13.38
CA ARG A 188 -9.55 10.75 14.08
C ARG A 188 -10.37 9.51 14.40
N VAL A 189 -10.23 8.42 13.62
CA VAL A 189 -11.05 7.22 13.82
C VAL A 189 -10.71 6.50 15.13
N PRO A 190 -11.69 5.87 15.82
CA PRO A 190 -11.42 5.07 17.00
C PRO A 190 -10.59 3.83 16.61
N MET A 191 -9.55 3.51 17.37
CA MET A 191 -8.80 2.26 17.23
C MET A 191 -9.38 1.24 18.21
N ALA A 192 -9.55 -0.01 17.76
CA ALA A 192 -10.21 -1.03 18.57
C ALA A 192 -9.32 -1.51 19.72
N VAL A 193 -8.02 -1.37 19.59
CA VAL A 193 -7.04 -1.84 20.58
C VAL A 193 -5.81 -0.93 20.49
N ASP A 194 -5.32 -0.45 21.62
CA ASP A 194 -3.93 -0.66 21.95
C ASP A 194 -3.77 -2.20 21.97
N MET A 195 -3.42 -2.79 20.83
CA MET A 195 -3.09 -4.20 20.82
C MET A 195 -1.87 -4.32 21.70
N ASP A 196 -2.09 -4.73 22.94
CA ASP A 196 -1.06 -5.30 23.72
C ASP A 196 -0.49 -6.44 22.87
N VAL A 197 0.64 -6.17 22.23
CA VAL A 197 1.48 -7.17 21.59
C VAL A 197 2.06 -7.98 22.74
N HIS A 198 1.16 -8.64 23.49
CA HIS A 198 1.52 -9.51 24.58
C HIS A 198 1.97 -10.86 24.00
N ASP A 199 3.28 -10.96 23.89
CA ASP A 199 4.04 -12.08 24.45
C ASP A 199 3.65 -13.50 24.00
N ASN A 200 3.52 -13.68 22.67
CA ASN A 200 3.71 -14.99 22.06
C ASN A 200 4.71 -14.88 20.90
N SER A 201 5.75 -14.10 21.08
CA SER A 201 6.88 -14.08 20.15
C SER A 201 7.64 -15.41 20.24
N HIS A 202 7.08 -16.45 19.66
CA HIS A 202 7.95 -17.46 19.08
C HIS A 202 8.79 -16.71 18.07
N GLY A 203 10.04 -16.39 18.40
CA GLY A 203 10.94 -15.72 17.47
C GLY A 203 10.88 -16.41 16.10
N LEU A 204 11.12 -15.67 15.01
CA LEU A 204 11.04 -16.19 13.62
C LEU A 204 11.58 -17.63 13.49
N GLY A 205 12.66 -17.98 14.21
CA GLY A 205 13.21 -19.33 14.25
C GLY A 205 12.29 -20.38 14.85
N GLY A 206 11.32 -20.00 15.70
CA GLY A 206 10.30 -20.90 16.25
C GLY A 206 9.19 -21.21 15.25
N LEU A 207 8.81 -20.22 14.44
CA LEU A 207 7.78 -20.37 13.41
C LEU A 207 8.22 -21.35 12.32
N PHE A 208 9.47 -21.29 11.87
CA PHE A 208 10.01 -22.21 10.86
C PHE A 208 10.12 -23.67 11.33
N LYS A 209 9.96 -23.94 12.63
CA LYS A 209 9.89 -25.31 13.16
C LYS A 209 8.48 -25.91 13.16
N GLN A 210 7.46 -25.09 12.96
CA GLN A 210 6.06 -25.51 12.91
C GLN A 210 5.69 -25.98 11.49
N LYS A 211 5.24 -27.22 11.35
CA LYS A 211 4.87 -27.81 10.05
C LYS A 211 3.69 -27.08 9.41
N GLU A 212 2.74 -26.64 10.23
CA GLU A 212 1.57 -25.86 9.81
C GLU A 212 1.99 -24.54 9.16
N PHE A 213 2.96 -23.84 9.77
CA PHE A 213 3.50 -22.60 9.24
C PHE A 213 4.19 -22.81 7.88
N LEU A 214 5.01 -23.87 7.77
CA LEU A 214 5.68 -24.20 6.50
C LEU A 214 4.69 -24.56 5.40
N PHE A 215 3.61 -25.27 5.74
CA PHE A 215 2.56 -25.63 4.79
C PHE A 215 1.79 -24.40 4.30
N VAL A 216 1.41 -23.49 5.19
CA VAL A 216 0.77 -22.21 4.83
C VAL A 216 1.70 -21.36 3.99
N LEU A 217 2.98 -21.27 4.36
CA LEU A 217 4.00 -20.54 3.60
C LEU A 217 4.13 -21.09 2.17
N LEU A 218 4.14 -22.41 2.01
CA LEU A 218 4.18 -23.05 0.70
C LEU A 218 2.95 -22.70 -0.14
N ILE A 219 1.75 -22.75 0.47
CA ILE A 219 0.50 -22.35 -0.21
C ILE A 219 0.59 -20.89 -0.67
N MET A 220 1.07 -19.98 0.18
CA MET A 220 1.21 -18.56 -0.17
C MET A 220 2.21 -18.34 -1.30
N ILE A 221 3.34 -19.05 -1.32
CA ILE A 221 4.31 -19.00 -2.42
C ILE A 221 3.67 -19.50 -3.72
N CYS A 222 2.93 -20.61 -3.68
CA CYS A 222 2.24 -21.13 -4.86
C CYS A 222 1.15 -20.17 -5.35
N ALA A 223 0.41 -19.54 -4.46
CA ALA A 223 -0.61 -18.55 -4.82
C ALA A 223 0.03 -17.32 -5.49
N GLY A 224 1.08 -16.75 -4.90
CA GLY A 224 1.79 -15.60 -5.47
C GLY A 224 2.50 -15.90 -6.78
N ALA A 225 2.93 -17.15 -7.01
CA ALA A 225 3.53 -17.57 -8.29
C ALA A 225 2.50 -17.78 -9.41
N SER A 226 1.21 -17.81 -9.07
CA SER A 226 0.10 -17.99 -10.04
C SER A 226 -0.49 -16.65 -10.52
N GLU A 227 -0.15 -15.53 -9.90
CA GLU A 227 -0.53 -14.17 -10.31
C GLU A 227 0.47 -13.59 -11.31
#